data_b28c8f30c74e21a05b4f32e436339623
#
_entry.id   b28c8f30c74e21a05b4f32e436339623
#
_cell.length_a   1.000
_cell.length_b   1.000
_cell.length_c   1.000
_cell.angle_alpha   90.00
_cell.angle_beta   90.00
_cell.angle_gamma   90.00
#
_symmetry.space_group_name_H-M   'P 1'
#
loop_
_entity.id
_entity.type
_entity.pdbx_description
1 polymer ?
#
loop_
_entity_poly.entity_id
_entity_poly.type
_entity_poly.pdbx_seq_one_letter_code
_entity_poly.pdbx_strand_id
1 'polypeptide(L)'
;LGFVFIRFQAGPQPNIRHILRKFEEEVKQYELDKLLPSGDPFWQETVAANWKCVRDVDNEGYHVPLAHPGLHDLFGSNYYDEPLENGTNRSLGGFREGTNSLWSVKNYRSILSAKQTLDEAHKNAWLYIGVFPNMVLGLYPDSVIFYQEFPVENGKTIQRGASYRYAEEDRQMRLSRYLSMRIDRLTSKEDEQLIQWSWESAFSSAYDGVILSE
;
A
#
# COMPACT_ATOMS: atom_id res chain seq x y z
N LEU A 1 6.91 6.57 -14.46
CA LEU A 1 6.08 6.44 -13.24
C LEU A 1 5.43 7.77 -12.80
N GLY A 2 5.77 8.93 -13.39
CA GLY A 2 5.19 10.22 -13.05
C GLY A 2 5.70 10.87 -11.76
N PHE A 3 6.72 10.29 -11.13
CA PHE A 3 7.36 10.84 -9.93
C PHE A 3 8.65 11.56 -10.26
N VAL A 4 8.93 12.64 -9.52
CA VAL A 4 10.21 13.35 -9.53
C VAL A 4 11.03 12.88 -8.33
N PHE A 5 12.14 12.22 -8.60
CA PHE A 5 13.08 11.81 -7.56
C PHE A 5 14.16 12.87 -7.41
N ILE A 6 14.39 13.32 -6.18
CA ILE A 6 15.44 14.27 -5.83
C ILE A 6 16.44 13.62 -4.91
N ARG A 7 17.64 14.14 -4.93
CA ARG A 7 18.75 13.64 -4.17
C ARG A 7 19.56 14.80 -3.60
N PHE A 8 19.90 14.69 -2.33
CA PHE A 8 20.66 15.73 -1.63
C PHE A 8 22.18 15.49 -1.61
N GLN A 9 22.62 14.27 -1.90
CA GLN A 9 24.04 13.93 -1.86
C GLN A 9 24.66 13.93 -3.26
N ALA A 10 25.76 14.65 -3.45
CA ALA A 10 26.53 14.65 -4.69
C ALA A 10 27.33 13.34 -4.87
N GLY A 11 27.66 12.99 -6.12
CA GLY A 11 28.48 11.83 -6.48
C GLY A 11 27.71 10.76 -7.29
N PRO A 12 28.38 9.69 -7.73
CA PRO A 12 27.76 8.63 -8.49
C PRO A 12 26.73 7.87 -7.62
N GLN A 13 25.60 7.59 -8.20
CA GLN A 13 24.52 6.87 -7.51
C GLN A 13 23.82 5.94 -8.49
N PRO A 14 23.16 4.87 -7.98
CA PRO A 14 22.35 4.02 -8.82
C PRO A 14 21.27 4.85 -9.52
N ASN A 15 21.07 4.57 -10.79
CA ASN A 15 19.97 5.16 -11.54
C ASN A 15 18.65 4.65 -10.94
N ILE A 16 17.69 5.55 -10.68
CA ILE A 16 16.37 5.17 -10.15
C ILE A 16 15.67 4.12 -11.02
N ARG A 17 15.88 4.14 -12.33
CA ARG A 17 15.38 3.08 -13.21
C ARG A 17 15.98 1.71 -12.90
N HIS A 18 17.22 1.66 -12.42
CA HIS A 18 17.83 0.39 -12.00
C HIS A 18 17.19 -0.13 -10.73
N ILE A 19 16.90 0.76 -9.77
CA ILE A 19 16.20 0.43 -8.53
C ILE A 19 14.79 -0.11 -8.82
N LEU A 20 14.05 0.54 -9.72
CA LEU A 20 12.67 0.22 -10.05
C LEU A 20 12.51 -0.84 -11.15
N ARG A 21 13.60 -1.34 -11.73
CA ARG A 21 13.59 -2.23 -12.91
C ARG A 21 12.74 -3.49 -12.70
N LYS A 22 12.79 -4.07 -11.50
CA LYS A 22 12.02 -5.29 -11.18
C LYS A 22 10.51 -5.08 -11.29
N PHE A 23 10.04 -3.85 -11.10
CA PHE A 23 8.61 -3.49 -11.15
C PHE A 23 8.17 -2.97 -12.50
N GLU A 24 9.09 -2.65 -13.42
CA GLU A 24 8.77 -1.90 -14.64
C GLU A 24 7.72 -2.63 -15.49
N GLU A 25 7.87 -3.92 -15.70
CA GLU A 25 6.91 -4.71 -16.48
C GLU A 25 5.59 -4.92 -15.73
N GLU A 26 5.64 -5.17 -14.42
CA GLU A 26 4.46 -5.38 -13.59
C GLU A 26 3.62 -4.10 -13.48
N VAL A 27 4.27 -2.96 -13.24
CA VAL A 27 3.60 -1.65 -13.11
C VAL A 27 3.09 -1.11 -14.44
N LYS A 28 3.71 -1.47 -15.55
CA LYS A 28 3.33 -1.02 -16.89
C LYS A 28 1.88 -1.33 -17.25
N GLN A 29 1.35 -2.47 -16.82
CA GLN A 29 -0.05 -2.84 -17.08
C GLN A 29 -1.06 -1.88 -16.42
N TYR A 30 -0.67 -1.16 -15.38
CA TYR A 30 -1.51 -0.17 -14.69
C TYR A 30 -1.58 1.18 -15.41
N GLU A 31 -0.73 1.42 -16.43
CA GLU A 31 -0.70 2.63 -17.25
C GLU A 31 -0.74 3.92 -16.43
N LEU A 32 0.22 4.05 -15.47
CA LEU A 32 0.24 5.15 -14.50
C LEU A 32 0.26 6.55 -15.13
N ASP A 33 0.73 6.67 -16.35
CA ASP A 33 0.75 7.92 -17.13
C ASP A 33 -0.63 8.35 -17.64
N LYS A 34 -1.62 7.47 -17.59
CA LYS A 34 -3.01 7.74 -18.01
C LYS A 34 -3.97 7.94 -16.84
N LEU A 35 -3.49 7.86 -15.61
CA LEU A 35 -4.32 8.01 -14.42
C LEU A 35 -4.91 9.42 -14.31
N LEU A 36 -6.12 9.49 -13.76
CA LEU A 36 -6.80 10.74 -13.46
C LEU A 36 -7.03 10.86 -11.94
N PRO A 37 -7.04 12.09 -11.39
CA PRO A 37 -7.35 12.28 -9.98
C PRO A 37 -8.73 11.70 -9.61
N SER A 38 -8.86 11.14 -8.43
CA SER A 38 -10.08 10.54 -7.93
C SER A 38 -10.81 11.50 -6.98
N GLY A 39 -11.70 12.34 -7.52
CA GLY A 39 -12.44 13.32 -6.72
C GLY A 39 -11.53 14.37 -6.10
N ASP A 40 -11.55 14.50 -4.76
CA ASP A 40 -10.50 15.18 -3.99
C ASP A 40 -9.39 14.16 -3.70
N PRO A 41 -8.34 14.15 -4.53
CA PRO A 41 -7.39 13.03 -4.53
C PRO A 41 -6.40 13.09 -3.38
N PHE A 42 -6.14 14.29 -2.85
CA PHE A 42 -5.09 14.50 -1.86
C PHE A 42 -5.62 14.38 -0.44
N TRP A 43 -4.85 13.70 0.39
CA TRP A 43 -5.12 13.60 1.82
C TRP A 43 -3.82 13.75 2.60
N GLN A 44 -3.95 14.16 3.84
CA GLN A 44 -2.85 14.28 4.78
C GLN A 44 -3.36 14.03 6.19
N GLU A 45 -2.58 13.31 6.96
CA GLU A 45 -2.85 13.08 8.39
C GLU A 45 -1.57 13.18 9.21
N THR A 46 -1.72 13.37 10.50
CA THR A 46 -0.62 13.39 11.46
C THR A 46 -0.68 12.14 12.32
N VAL A 47 0.40 11.37 12.31
CA VAL A 47 0.57 10.16 13.11
C VAL A 47 1.47 10.47 14.29
N ALA A 48 1.01 10.14 15.52
CA ALA A 48 1.75 10.38 16.77
C ALA A 48 2.77 9.26 17.05
N ALA A 49 3.65 9.00 16.09
CA ALA A 49 4.69 7.99 16.16
C ALA A 49 5.90 8.39 15.31
N ASN A 50 7.03 7.71 15.53
CA ASN A 50 8.18 7.83 14.66
C ASN A 50 7.86 7.23 13.27
N TRP A 51 8.35 7.87 12.22
CA TRP A 51 8.13 7.42 10.84
C TRP A 51 8.60 5.99 10.56
N LYS A 52 9.59 5.50 11.30
CA LYS A 52 10.04 4.11 11.19
C LYS A 52 8.98 3.13 11.66
N CYS A 53 8.30 3.43 12.79
CA CYS A 53 7.19 2.58 13.25
C CYS A 53 6.03 2.58 12.25
N VAL A 54 5.73 3.74 11.65
CA VAL A 54 4.72 3.81 10.58
C VAL A 54 5.14 2.94 9.40
N ARG A 55 6.39 3.09 8.97
CA ARG A 55 6.92 2.35 7.82
C ARG A 55 7.05 0.85 8.07
N ASP A 56 7.39 0.44 9.29
CA ASP A 56 7.53 -0.98 9.64
C ASP A 56 6.18 -1.70 9.54
N VAL A 57 5.09 -1.06 10.00
CA VAL A 57 3.73 -1.62 9.84
C VAL A 57 3.34 -1.73 8.37
N ASP A 58 3.70 -0.76 7.52
CA ASP A 58 3.41 -0.79 6.09
C ASP A 58 4.27 -1.80 5.30
N ASN A 59 5.40 -2.22 5.84
CA ASN A 59 6.37 -3.06 5.10
C ASN A 59 6.15 -4.55 5.25
N GLU A 60 5.30 -4.96 6.20
CA GLU A 60 5.10 -6.37 6.49
C GLU A 60 3.60 -6.70 6.54
N GLY A 61 3.23 -7.88 6.10
CA GLY A 61 1.86 -8.39 6.15
C GLY A 61 1.64 -9.44 7.23
N TYR A 62 2.60 -9.63 8.11
CA TYR A 62 2.56 -10.60 9.18
C TYR A 62 1.36 -10.38 10.14
N HIS A 63 1.03 -9.11 10.41
CA HIS A 63 -0.09 -8.73 11.26
C HIS A 63 -1.46 -8.82 10.55
N VAL A 64 -1.50 -8.81 9.22
CA VAL A 64 -2.74 -8.75 8.41
C VAL A 64 -3.81 -9.76 8.85
N PRO A 65 -3.50 -11.05 9.08
CA PRO A 65 -4.52 -12.02 9.46
C PRO A 65 -5.20 -11.75 10.80
N LEU A 66 -4.50 -11.04 11.71
CA LEU A 66 -4.98 -10.78 13.07
C LEU A 66 -5.57 -9.37 13.22
N ALA A 67 -4.99 -8.39 12.54
CA ALA A 67 -5.32 -6.99 12.72
C ALA A 67 -6.38 -6.48 11.73
N HIS A 68 -6.43 -7.04 10.53
CA HIS A 68 -7.28 -6.55 9.43
C HIS A 68 -8.35 -7.55 9.00
N PRO A 69 -9.50 -7.60 9.67
CA PRO A 69 -10.59 -8.49 9.27
C PRO A 69 -11.02 -8.33 7.80
N GLY A 70 -10.97 -7.09 7.27
CA GLY A 70 -11.29 -6.78 5.88
C GLY A 70 -10.31 -7.37 4.90
N LEU A 71 -9.02 -7.20 5.12
CA LEU A 71 -7.98 -7.77 4.26
C LEU A 71 -7.90 -9.29 4.41
N HIS A 72 -8.06 -9.81 5.63
CA HIS A 72 -8.09 -11.25 5.85
C HIS A 72 -9.29 -11.90 5.15
N ASP A 73 -10.47 -11.26 5.16
CA ASP A 73 -11.63 -11.74 4.40
C ASP A 73 -11.41 -11.64 2.88
N LEU A 74 -10.63 -10.67 2.40
CA LEU A 74 -10.33 -10.47 0.99
C LEU A 74 -9.26 -11.45 0.47
N PHE A 75 -8.16 -11.61 1.20
CA PHE A 75 -6.97 -12.35 0.76
C PHE A 75 -6.90 -13.76 1.35
N GLY A 76 -7.44 -13.99 2.54
CA GLY A 76 -7.21 -15.22 3.29
C GLY A 76 -5.73 -15.38 3.63
N SER A 77 -5.14 -16.50 3.21
CA SER A 77 -3.70 -16.78 3.34
C SER A 77 -2.88 -16.37 2.11
N ASN A 78 -3.48 -15.67 1.15
CA ASN A 78 -2.83 -15.35 -0.13
C ASN A 78 -2.15 -13.96 -0.10
N TYR A 79 -1.62 -13.55 1.03
CA TYR A 79 -0.82 -12.33 1.16
C TYR A 79 0.65 -12.71 1.32
N TYR A 80 1.51 -12.13 0.48
CA TYR A 80 2.93 -12.46 0.43
C TYR A 80 3.77 -11.19 0.36
N ASP A 81 4.74 -11.08 1.25
CA ASP A 81 5.75 -10.04 1.24
C ASP A 81 7.04 -10.57 0.62
N GLU A 82 7.59 -9.79 -0.28
CA GLU A 82 8.85 -10.07 -0.96
C GLU A 82 9.81 -8.90 -0.72
N PRO A 83 10.75 -9.00 0.23
CA PRO A 83 11.81 -8.02 0.37
C PRO A 83 12.72 -8.11 -0.86
N LEU A 84 12.98 -6.97 -1.46
CA LEU A 84 13.81 -6.88 -2.65
C LEU A 84 15.10 -6.13 -2.35
N GLU A 85 16.07 -6.27 -3.24
CA GLU A 85 17.31 -5.51 -3.17
C GLU A 85 17.07 -4.00 -3.32
N ASN A 86 18.04 -3.20 -2.92
CA ASN A 86 18.07 -1.74 -3.10
C ASN A 86 16.98 -0.95 -2.34
N GLY A 87 16.47 -1.46 -1.24
CA GLY A 87 15.49 -0.75 -0.41
C GLY A 87 14.10 -0.68 -1.04
N THR A 88 13.75 -1.69 -1.81
CA THR A 88 12.39 -1.85 -2.30
C THR A 88 11.75 -3.10 -1.70
N ASN A 89 10.43 -3.12 -1.61
CA ASN A 89 9.64 -4.29 -1.25
C ASN A 89 8.41 -4.40 -2.15
N ARG A 90 7.89 -5.61 -2.23
CA ARG A 90 6.70 -5.96 -2.98
C ARG A 90 5.79 -6.81 -2.10
N SER A 91 4.54 -6.41 -1.96
CA SER A 91 3.54 -7.21 -1.26
C SER A 91 2.37 -7.46 -2.19
N LEU A 92 1.92 -8.70 -2.29
CA LEU A 92 0.81 -9.09 -3.14
C LEU A 92 -0.26 -9.81 -2.32
N GLY A 93 -1.45 -9.21 -2.26
CA GLY A 93 -2.65 -9.80 -1.70
C GLY A 93 -3.54 -10.39 -2.78
N GLY A 94 -3.36 -11.67 -3.10
CA GLY A 94 -4.25 -12.39 -4.01
C GLY A 94 -5.62 -12.62 -3.40
N PHE A 95 -6.69 -12.38 -4.14
CA PHE A 95 -8.04 -12.59 -3.62
C PHE A 95 -8.31 -14.08 -3.38
N ARG A 96 -8.80 -14.38 -2.18
CA ARG A 96 -9.14 -15.77 -1.82
C ARG A 96 -10.26 -16.33 -2.69
N GLU A 97 -10.28 -17.62 -2.85
CA GLU A 97 -11.41 -18.34 -3.42
C GLU A 97 -12.57 -18.45 -2.40
N GLY A 98 -13.77 -18.67 -2.93
CA GLY A 98 -14.98 -18.86 -2.12
C GLY A 98 -15.71 -17.56 -1.77
N THR A 99 -16.55 -17.63 -0.74
CA THR A 99 -17.42 -16.52 -0.33
C THR A 99 -16.74 -15.64 0.72
N ASN A 100 -16.93 -14.33 0.57
CA ASN A 100 -16.54 -13.35 1.57
C ASN A 100 -17.71 -13.08 2.53
N SER A 101 -17.41 -12.81 3.79
CA SER A 101 -18.41 -12.62 4.86
C SER A 101 -18.69 -11.15 5.14
N LEU A 102 -17.69 -10.29 5.11
CA LEU A 102 -17.84 -8.88 5.41
C LEU A 102 -18.54 -8.15 4.25
N TRP A 103 -19.47 -7.28 4.59
CA TRP A 103 -20.31 -6.58 3.61
C TRP A 103 -19.50 -5.85 2.54
N SER A 104 -18.49 -5.08 2.92
CA SER A 104 -17.65 -4.32 1.98
C SER A 104 -16.90 -5.25 1.05
N VAL A 105 -16.29 -6.31 1.58
CA VAL A 105 -15.48 -7.26 0.82
C VAL A 105 -16.35 -8.08 -0.13
N LYS A 106 -17.46 -8.61 0.38
CA LYS A 106 -18.44 -9.37 -0.42
C LYS A 106 -18.96 -8.56 -1.61
N ASN A 107 -19.37 -7.30 -1.36
CA ASN A 107 -19.87 -6.45 -2.42
C ASN A 107 -18.75 -6.04 -3.39
N TYR A 108 -17.57 -5.70 -2.89
CA TYR A 108 -16.39 -5.42 -3.71
C TYR A 108 -16.14 -6.58 -4.70
N ARG A 109 -16.02 -7.78 -4.19
CA ARG A 109 -15.77 -8.97 -5.00
C ARG A 109 -16.88 -9.26 -6.03
N SER A 110 -18.13 -8.97 -5.67
CA SER A 110 -19.27 -9.23 -6.55
C SER A 110 -19.42 -8.25 -7.71
N ILE A 111 -18.93 -7.01 -7.56
CA ILE A 111 -19.02 -5.96 -8.57
C ILE A 111 -17.68 -5.54 -9.13
N LEU A 112 -16.61 -6.24 -8.76
CA LEU A 112 -15.26 -5.92 -9.18
C LEU A 112 -15.21 -5.66 -10.70
N SER A 113 -14.70 -4.50 -11.06
CA SER A 113 -14.45 -4.10 -12.43
C SER A 113 -12.98 -3.73 -12.55
N ALA A 114 -12.21 -4.65 -13.11
CA ALA A 114 -10.77 -4.50 -13.24
C ALA A 114 -10.38 -3.84 -14.55
N LYS A 115 -9.29 -3.08 -14.52
CA LYS A 115 -8.64 -2.54 -15.73
C LYS A 115 -8.32 -3.66 -16.72
N GLN A 116 -8.67 -3.45 -17.99
CA GLN A 116 -8.58 -4.48 -19.02
C GLN A 116 -7.13 -4.89 -19.36
N THR A 117 -6.17 -3.98 -19.21
CA THR A 117 -4.75 -4.24 -19.52
C THR A 117 -4.07 -5.13 -18.48
N LEU A 118 -4.67 -5.33 -17.31
CA LEU A 118 -4.14 -6.22 -16.28
C LEU A 118 -4.26 -7.68 -16.70
N ASP A 119 -3.26 -8.48 -16.38
CA ASP A 119 -3.36 -9.93 -16.44
C ASP A 119 -4.30 -10.49 -15.35
N GLU A 120 -4.63 -11.77 -15.42
CA GLU A 120 -5.60 -12.38 -14.50
C GLU A 120 -5.13 -12.42 -13.03
N ALA A 121 -3.83 -12.47 -12.79
CA ALA A 121 -3.29 -12.40 -11.43
C ALA A 121 -3.54 -11.03 -10.82
N HIS A 122 -3.24 -9.96 -11.55
CA HIS A 122 -3.41 -8.58 -11.08
C HIS A 122 -4.86 -8.09 -11.11
N LYS A 123 -5.74 -8.67 -11.94
CA LYS A 123 -7.19 -8.44 -11.85
C LYS A 123 -7.80 -8.96 -10.55
N ASN A 124 -7.15 -9.92 -9.90
CA ASN A 124 -7.61 -10.58 -8.69
C ASN A 124 -6.65 -10.42 -7.52
N ALA A 125 -5.95 -9.29 -7.44
CA ALA A 125 -5.03 -9.00 -6.37
C ALA A 125 -4.92 -7.50 -6.10
N TRP A 126 -4.45 -7.16 -4.90
CA TRP A 126 -3.88 -5.86 -4.60
C TRP A 126 -2.37 -5.99 -4.52
N LEU A 127 -1.67 -5.13 -5.24
CA LEU A 127 -0.23 -5.08 -5.27
C LEU A 127 0.25 -3.80 -4.56
N TYR A 128 1.20 -3.94 -3.65
CA TYR A 128 1.87 -2.83 -3.01
C TYR A 128 3.36 -2.84 -3.36
N ILE A 129 3.88 -1.68 -3.68
CA ILE A 129 5.31 -1.49 -3.95
C ILE A 129 5.83 -0.40 -3.03
N GLY A 130 6.74 -0.78 -2.15
CA GLY A 130 7.45 0.13 -1.28
C GLY A 130 8.81 0.52 -1.87
N VAL A 131 9.13 1.80 -1.76
CA VAL A 131 10.46 2.33 -2.11
C VAL A 131 11.00 3.12 -0.93
N PHE A 132 12.09 2.63 -0.35
CA PHE A 132 12.74 3.31 0.77
C PHE A 132 13.20 4.72 0.37
N PRO A 133 13.06 5.74 1.22
CA PRO A 133 12.71 5.59 2.64
C PRO A 133 11.19 5.63 2.92
N ASN A 134 10.36 6.19 2.06
CA ASN A 134 9.05 6.66 2.48
C ASN A 134 7.98 6.67 1.39
N MET A 135 8.10 5.86 0.36
CA MET A 135 7.14 5.84 -0.74
C MET A 135 6.43 4.50 -0.82
N VAL A 136 5.11 4.51 -0.93
CA VAL A 136 4.27 3.34 -1.23
C VAL A 136 3.36 3.63 -2.41
N LEU A 137 3.26 2.66 -3.31
CA LEU A 137 2.25 2.57 -4.37
C LEU A 137 1.33 1.40 -4.06
N GLY A 138 0.04 1.65 -3.90
CA GLY A 138 -0.99 0.62 -3.92
C GLY A 138 -1.64 0.57 -5.29
N LEU A 139 -1.54 -0.58 -5.93
CA LEU A 139 -1.97 -0.84 -7.30
C LEU A 139 -3.11 -1.85 -7.26
N TYR A 140 -4.34 -1.35 -7.40
CA TYR A 140 -5.56 -2.13 -7.33
C TYR A 140 -6.17 -2.34 -8.71
N PRO A 141 -6.99 -3.36 -8.90
CA PRO A 141 -7.64 -3.60 -10.19
C PRO A 141 -8.45 -2.42 -10.72
N ASP A 142 -8.97 -1.58 -9.82
CA ASP A 142 -9.91 -0.49 -10.09
C ASP A 142 -9.39 0.91 -9.73
N SER A 143 -8.18 1.00 -9.16
CA SER A 143 -7.62 2.27 -8.70
C SER A 143 -6.13 2.17 -8.39
N VAL A 144 -5.51 3.33 -8.20
CA VAL A 144 -4.14 3.44 -7.72
C VAL A 144 -4.10 4.43 -6.57
N ILE A 145 -3.39 4.09 -5.51
CA ILE A 145 -3.06 4.99 -4.42
C ILE A 145 -1.55 5.20 -4.34
N PHE A 146 -1.17 6.32 -3.79
CA PHE A 146 0.21 6.67 -3.52
C PHE A 146 0.27 7.39 -2.18
N TYR A 147 1.23 7.06 -1.34
CA TYR A 147 1.47 7.79 -0.10
C TYR A 147 2.92 7.80 0.33
N GLN A 148 3.24 8.71 1.24
CA GLN A 148 4.57 8.93 1.79
C GLN A 148 4.49 9.33 3.26
N GLU A 149 5.50 8.90 4.02
CA GLU A 149 5.71 9.29 5.41
C GLU A 149 6.82 10.35 5.50
N PHE A 150 6.52 11.45 6.18
CA PHE A 150 7.47 12.54 6.41
C PHE A 150 7.72 12.72 7.91
N PRO A 151 8.93 12.47 8.39
CA PRO A 151 9.29 12.76 9.77
C PRO A 151 9.26 14.27 10.02
N VAL A 152 8.51 14.68 11.04
CA VAL A 152 8.46 16.08 11.50
C VAL A 152 9.34 16.26 12.74
N GLU A 153 9.19 15.33 13.68
CA GLU A 153 9.96 15.24 14.91
C GLU A 153 9.98 13.78 15.40
N ASN A 154 10.72 13.49 16.46
CA ASN A 154 10.98 12.10 16.89
C ASN A 154 9.70 11.26 17.13
N GLY A 155 8.63 11.80 17.57
CA GLY A 155 7.36 11.07 17.80
C GLY A 155 6.23 11.59 16.93
N LYS A 156 6.53 12.15 15.76
CA LYS A 156 5.51 12.73 14.91
C LYS A 156 5.85 12.60 13.44
N THR A 157 4.95 12.00 12.71
CA THR A 157 5.02 11.78 11.26
C THR A 157 3.84 12.45 10.57
N ILE A 158 4.06 13.04 9.43
CA ILE A 158 2.99 13.40 8.50
C ILE A 158 2.94 12.31 7.44
N GLN A 159 1.82 11.63 7.33
CA GLN A 159 1.51 10.77 6.21
C GLN A 159 0.63 11.55 5.23
N ARG A 160 0.96 11.51 3.96
CA ARG A 160 0.17 12.16 2.90
C ARG A 160 0.17 11.33 1.64
N GLY A 161 -0.92 11.40 0.92
CA GLY A 161 -1.09 10.61 -0.29
C GLY A 161 -2.07 11.19 -1.28
N ALA A 162 -2.28 10.43 -2.33
CA ALA A 162 -3.24 10.73 -3.35
C ALA A 162 -3.87 9.44 -3.89
N SER A 163 -5.13 9.57 -4.33
CA SER A 163 -5.90 8.50 -4.96
C SER A 163 -6.19 8.83 -6.42
N TYR A 164 -6.07 7.84 -7.26
CA TYR A 164 -6.25 7.96 -8.70
C TYR A 164 -7.26 6.94 -9.21
N ARG A 165 -7.94 7.29 -10.30
CA ARG A 165 -8.81 6.41 -11.06
C ARG A 165 -8.26 6.17 -12.46
N TYR A 166 -8.64 5.09 -13.06
CA TYR A 166 -8.35 4.84 -14.47
C TYR A 166 -9.17 5.75 -15.39
N ALA A 167 -8.61 6.11 -16.54
CA ALA A 167 -9.26 7.00 -17.48
C ALA A 167 -10.55 6.42 -18.08
N GLU A 168 -10.59 5.09 -18.24
CA GLU A 168 -11.72 4.32 -18.75
C GLU A 168 -12.79 3.98 -17.69
N GLU A 169 -12.70 4.53 -16.48
CA GLU A 169 -13.64 4.25 -15.39
C GLU A 169 -15.10 4.47 -15.81
N ASP A 170 -15.86 3.40 -15.84
CA ASP A 170 -17.31 3.41 -15.97
C ASP A 170 -18.01 3.45 -14.59
N ARG A 171 -19.34 3.33 -14.59
CA ARG A 171 -20.13 3.33 -13.36
C ARG A 171 -19.80 2.14 -12.46
N GLN A 172 -19.57 0.95 -13.03
CA GLN A 172 -19.28 -0.25 -12.25
C GLN A 172 -17.90 -0.14 -11.61
N MET A 173 -16.88 0.26 -12.35
CA MET A 173 -15.53 0.47 -11.82
C MET A 173 -15.51 1.55 -10.73
N ARG A 174 -16.30 2.62 -10.88
CA ARG A 174 -16.46 3.64 -9.83
C ARG A 174 -17.02 3.08 -8.53
N LEU A 175 -18.01 2.20 -8.60
CA LEU A 175 -18.57 1.52 -7.42
C LEU A 175 -17.58 0.52 -6.83
N SER A 176 -16.86 -0.21 -7.66
CA SER A 176 -15.77 -1.09 -7.25
C SER A 176 -14.72 -0.29 -6.48
N ARG A 177 -14.19 0.77 -7.06
CA ARG A 177 -13.22 1.67 -6.45
C ARG A 177 -13.72 2.30 -5.13
N TYR A 178 -15.00 2.66 -5.04
CA TYR A 178 -15.55 3.15 -3.78
C TYR A 178 -15.45 2.09 -2.67
N LEU A 179 -15.67 0.82 -2.99
CA LEU A 179 -15.60 -0.27 -2.01
C LEU A 179 -14.15 -0.64 -1.67
N SER A 180 -13.23 -0.67 -2.65
CA SER A 180 -11.80 -0.87 -2.37
C SER A 180 -11.25 0.22 -1.45
N MET A 181 -11.53 1.49 -1.75
CA MET A 181 -11.14 2.62 -0.89
C MET A 181 -11.80 2.60 0.49
N ARG A 182 -13.01 2.02 0.61
CA ARG A 182 -13.64 1.83 1.92
C ARG A 182 -12.93 0.76 2.76
N ILE A 183 -12.53 -0.35 2.14
CA ILE A 183 -11.76 -1.41 2.81
C ILE A 183 -10.42 -0.82 3.26
N ASP A 184 -9.71 -0.17 2.37
CA ASP A 184 -8.42 0.48 2.61
C ASP A 184 -8.46 1.47 3.79
N ARG A 185 -9.45 2.36 3.83
CA ARG A 185 -9.63 3.31 4.94
C ARG A 185 -9.94 2.64 6.29
N LEU A 186 -10.59 1.49 6.28
CA LEU A 186 -10.81 0.74 7.52
C LEU A 186 -9.50 0.11 7.99
N THR A 187 -8.73 -0.45 7.07
CA THR A 187 -7.37 -0.96 7.32
C THR A 187 -6.47 0.12 7.94
N SER A 188 -6.39 1.30 7.32
CA SER A 188 -5.56 2.40 7.86
C SER A 188 -5.94 2.78 9.29
N LYS A 189 -7.23 2.73 9.65
CA LYS A 189 -7.68 2.98 11.03
C LYS A 189 -7.29 1.88 12.02
N GLU A 190 -7.23 0.65 11.55
CA GLU A 190 -6.77 -0.48 12.35
C GLU A 190 -5.26 -0.36 12.58
N ASP A 191 -4.50 0.09 11.59
CA ASP A 191 -3.06 0.35 11.68
C ASP A 191 -2.70 1.47 12.68
N GLU A 192 -3.52 2.51 12.81
CA GLU A 192 -3.26 3.60 13.76
C GLU A 192 -2.94 3.07 15.17
N GLN A 193 -3.68 2.07 15.63
CA GLN A 193 -3.47 1.47 16.95
C GLN A 193 -2.19 0.62 17.01
N LEU A 194 -1.87 -0.10 15.95
CA LEU A 194 -0.65 -0.91 15.87
C LEU A 194 0.60 -0.02 15.87
N ILE A 195 0.56 1.04 15.09
CA ILE A 195 1.63 2.04 15.02
C ILE A 195 1.86 2.68 16.40
N GLN A 196 0.78 3.03 17.10
CA GLN A 196 0.88 3.58 18.45
C GLN A 196 1.52 2.59 19.42
N TRP A 197 1.07 1.35 19.44
CA TRP A 197 1.64 0.31 20.30
C TRP A 197 3.11 0.02 19.97
N SER A 198 3.46 -0.02 18.67
CA SER A 198 4.85 -0.16 18.24
C SER A 198 5.72 0.99 18.76
N TRP A 199 5.24 2.22 18.64
CA TRP A 199 5.94 3.39 19.16
C TRP A 199 6.09 3.39 20.68
N GLU A 200 5.03 3.08 21.41
CA GLU A 200 5.06 2.99 22.89
C GLU A 200 5.99 1.88 23.36
N SER A 201 5.98 0.72 22.69
CA SER A 201 6.82 -0.42 23.05
C SER A 201 8.33 -0.13 22.93
N ALA A 202 8.72 0.77 22.03
CA ALA A 202 10.11 1.17 21.86
C ALA A 202 10.72 1.86 23.09
N PHE A 203 9.89 2.34 24.03
CA PHE A 203 10.34 2.93 25.31
C PHE A 203 10.31 1.94 26.46
N SER A 204 9.89 0.70 26.23
CA SER A 204 9.91 -0.34 27.25
C SER A 204 11.34 -0.71 27.63
N SER A 205 11.60 -0.86 28.93
CA SER A 205 12.89 -1.39 29.43
C SER A 205 13.16 -2.84 29.01
N ALA A 206 12.13 -3.54 28.52
CA ALA A 206 12.24 -4.90 27.99
C ALA A 206 12.55 -4.93 26.48
N TYR A 207 12.56 -3.77 25.83
CA TYR A 207 12.88 -3.66 24.40
C TYR A 207 14.39 -3.61 24.19
N ASP A 208 14.97 -4.63 23.65
CA ASP A 208 16.40 -4.78 23.37
C ASP A 208 16.72 -4.84 21.87
N GLY A 209 15.75 -4.56 21.02
CA GLY A 209 15.89 -4.50 19.56
C GLY A 209 14.76 -5.21 18.81
N VAL A 210 14.80 -5.11 17.50
CA VAL A 210 13.85 -5.77 16.59
C VAL A 210 14.37 -7.17 16.25
N ILE A 211 13.50 -8.16 16.38
CA ILE A 211 13.73 -9.51 15.85
C ILE A 211 13.02 -9.58 14.50
N LEU A 212 13.78 -9.76 13.45
CA LEU A 212 13.22 -9.97 12.11
C LEU A 212 12.81 -11.43 11.95
N SER A 213 11.66 -11.69 11.35
CA SER A 213 11.28 -13.05 10.91
C SER A 213 12.16 -13.50 9.76
N GLU A 214 12.55 -14.77 9.75
CA GLU A 214 13.25 -15.41 8.63
C GLU A 214 12.30 -15.64 7.43
#